data_981a5e75617277e8769f245b053348bd
#
_entry.id   981a5e75617277e8769f245b053348bd
#
_cell.length_a   1.000
_cell.length_b   1.000
_cell.length_c   1.000
_cell.angle_alpha   90.00
_cell.angle_beta   90.00
_cell.angle_gamma   90.00
#
_symmetry.space_group_name_H-M   'P 1'
#
loop_
_entity.id
_entity.type
_entity.pdbx_description
1 polymer ?
#
loop_
_entity_poly.entity_id
_entity_poly.type
_entity_poly.pdbx_seq_one_letter_code
_entity_poly.pdbx_strand_id
1 'polypeptide(L)'
;MMSETDDGGRRMNITEAMRARHSVRQYQDSALAQSACARLQAEIDACNRESGLHIQLIVDEPKAFDGFMAHYGKFSGVRNYIAMIGKKGADLDELCGYYGERLVLLAQQLGLNTCWVAMTYRKIKTAFTLDRGEKLCVVIALGYGETAGSPHPVKAFHEVAQADGEIPKWYRDGVEAALLAPTAMNQQKFFFSLKGNQVSVKDGMGFYTKVDLGIVKYHFEQGAGKCGWRWAERS
;
A
#
# COMPACT_ATOMS: atom_id res chain seq x y z
N MET A 1 -7.69 16.72 -36.45
CA MET A 1 -6.90 15.51 -36.66
C MET A 1 -5.55 15.78 -36.01
N MET A 2 -5.49 15.63 -34.68
CA MET A 2 -4.24 15.79 -33.90
C MET A 2 -3.78 14.40 -33.52
N SER A 3 -2.62 14.03 -34.02
CA SER A 3 -1.96 12.75 -33.78
C SER A 3 -1.61 12.62 -32.30
N GLU A 4 -2.20 11.62 -31.64
CA GLU A 4 -1.69 11.12 -30.36
C GLU A 4 -0.29 10.55 -30.63
N THR A 5 0.73 11.25 -30.20
CA THR A 5 2.09 10.70 -30.13
C THR A 5 2.09 9.70 -28.99
N ASP A 6 2.07 8.41 -29.34
CA ASP A 6 2.43 7.29 -28.48
C ASP A 6 3.90 7.48 -28.09
N ASP A 7 4.12 8.10 -26.92
CA ASP A 7 5.44 8.19 -26.30
C ASP A 7 5.74 6.81 -25.71
N GLY A 8 6.59 6.05 -26.41
CA GLY A 8 7.04 4.69 -26.08
C GLY A 8 7.79 4.59 -24.75
N GLY A 9 7.28 5.20 -23.69
CA GLY A 9 7.78 5.12 -22.33
C GLY A 9 7.65 3.69 -21.79
N ARG A 10 8.76 3.02 -21.56
CA ARG A 10 8.84 1.73 -20.86
C ARG A 10 8.02 1.81 -19.56
N ARG A 11 6.94 1.05 -19.45
CA ARG A 11 6.15 0.96 -18.22
C ARG A 11 7.04 0.52 -17.05
N MET A 12 6.98 1.28 -15.95
CA MET A 12 7.65 0.94 -14.70
C MET A 12 7.19 -0.46 -14.23
N ASN A 13 8.13 -1.36 -13.99
CA ASN A 13 7.81 -2.68 -13.43
C ASN A 13 7.56 -2.59 -11.92
N ILE A 14 7.09 -3.69 -11.32
CA ILE A 14 6.70 -3.72 -9.90
C ILE A 14 7.89 -3.45 -8.96
N THR A 15 9.07 -3.96 -9.27
CA THR A 15 10.29 -3.76 -8.46
C THR A 15 10.75 -2.30 -8.53
N GLU A 16 10.67 -1.68 -9.71
CA GLU A 16 10.93 -0.26 -9.89
C GLU A 16 9.93 0.59 -9.10
N ALA A 17 8.64 0.21 -9.11
CA ALA A 17 7.60 0.90 -8.35
C ALA A 17 7.84 0.82 -6.84
N MET A 18 8.22 -0.35 -6.31
CA MET A 18 8.56 -0.51 -4.89
C MET A 18 9.70 0.42 -4.45
N ARG A 19 10.71 0.60 -5.29
CA ARG A 19 11.86 1.48 -5.02
C ARG A 19 11.53 2.95 -5.15
N ALA A 20 10.69 3.32 -6.13
CA ALA A 20 10.35 4.71 -6.42
C ALA A 20 9.22 5.25 -5.51
N ARG A 21 8.40 4.36 -4.92
CA ARG A 21 7.28 4.73 -4.07
C ARG A 21 7.75 5.29 -2.72
N HIS A 22 7.42 6.53 -2.47
CA HIS A 22 7.60 7.16 -1.15
C HIS A 22 6.28 7.76 -0.66
N SER A 23 6.16 8.01 0.63
CA SER A 23 5.00 8.69 1.20
C SER A 23 5.01 10.17 0.83
N VAL A 24 4.02 10.60 0.05
CA VAL A 24 3.85 12.00 -0.36
C VAL A 24 2.62 12.58 0.34
N ARG A 25 2.76 13.79 0.88
CA ARG A 25 1.69 14.48 1.62
C ARG A 25 1.27 15.81 1.01
N GLN A 26 2.04 16.33 0.06
CA GLN A 26 1.78 17.57 -0.64
C GLN A 26 1.48 17.26 -2.10
N TYR A 27 0.29 17.64 -2.55
CA TYR A 27 -0.24 17.28 -3.86
C TYR A 27 -0.59 18.53 -4.65
N GLN A 28 -0.40 18.41 -5.98
CA GLN A 28 -0.82 19.42 -6.95
C GLN A 28 -2.34 19.48 -7.00
N ASP A 29 -2.88 20.66 -7.22
CA ASP A 29 -4.32 20.86 -7.48
C ASP A 29 -4.66 20.45 -8.93
N SER A 30 -4.54 19.15 -9.20
CA SER A 30 -4.75 18.58 -10.52
C SER A 30 -5.71 17.40 -10.44
N ALA A 31 -6.67 17.33 -11.34
CA ALA A 31 -7.57 16.19 -11.47
C ALA A 31 -6.78 14.95 -11.94
N LEU A 32 -7.19 13.78 -11.46
CA LEU A 32 -6.64 12.53 -11.95
C LEU A 32 -7.00 12.31 -13.42
N ALA A 33 -6.05 11.83 -14.21
CA ALA A 33 -6.34 11.43 -15.60
C ALA A 33 -7.41 10.33 -15.61
N GLN A 34 -8.37 10.43 -16.53
CA GLN A 34 -9.47 9.47 -16.65
C GLN A 34 -8.95 8.03 -16.86
N SER A 35 -7.88 7.87 -17.64
CA SER A 35 -7.23 6.58 -17.85
C SER A 35 -6.64 5.98 -16.56
N ALA A 36 -6.06 6.82 -15.68
CA ALA A 36 -5.56 6.39 -14.39
C ALA A 36 -6.70 5.98 -13.45
N CYS A 37 -7.79 6.75 -13.39
CA CYS A 37 -8.99 6.40 -12.64
C CYS A 37 -9.58 5.05 -13.11
N ALA A 38 -9.71 4.85 -14.43
CA ALA A 38 -10.23 3.61 -14.99
C ALA A 38 -9.34 2.40 -14.64
N ARG A 39 -8.02 2.55 -14.70
CA ARG A 39 -7.07 1.50 -14.34
C ARG A 39 -7.11 1.17 -12.84
N LEU A 40 -7.17 2.19 -11.98
CA LEU A 40 -7.32 1.98 -10.54
C LEU A 40 -8.65 1.31 -10.20
N GLN A 41 -9.75 1.74 -10.82
CA GLN A 41 -11.06 1.14 -10.58
C GLN A 41 -11.10 -0.32 -10.99
N ALA A 42 -10.56 -0.68 -12.15
CA ALA A 42 -10.48 -2.06 -12.60
C ALA A 42 -9.69 -2.96 -11.63
N GLU A 43 -8.60 -2.43 -11.07
CA GLU A 43 -7.80 -3.14 -10.07
C GLU A 43 -8.51 -3.23 -8.71
N ILE A 44 -9.21 -2.18 -8.29
CA ILE A 44 -10.07 -2.18 -7.09
C ILE A 44 -11.13 -3.25 -7.21
N ASP A 45 -11.81 -3.35 -8.36
CA ASP A 45 -12.82 -4.38 -8.60
C ASP A 45 -12.24 -5.79 -8.52
N ALA A 46 -11.01 -5.99 -9.03
CA ALA A 46 -10.30 -7.26 -8.89
C ALA A 46 -9.97 -7.57 -7.43
N CYS A 47 -9.38 -6.60 -6.70
CA CYS A 47 -9.08 -6.73 -5.28
C CYS A 47 -10.33 -7.07 -4.45
N ASN A 48 -11.45 -6.39 -4.70
CA ASN A 48 -12.71 -6.65 -4.01
C ASN A 48 -13.24 -8.06 -4.26
N ARG A 49 -13.18 -8.54 -5.51
CA ARG A 49 -13.59 -9.92 -5.85
C ARG A 49 -12.71 -10.98 -5.19
N GLU A 50 -11.40 -10.74 -5.12
CA GLU A 50 -10.43 -11.68 -4.56
C GLU A 50 -10.48 -11.74 -3.03
N SER A 51 -10.66 -10.60 -2.37
CA SER A 51 -10.53 -10.45 -0.92
C SER A 51 -11.86 -10.43 -0.15
N GLY A 52 -12.96 -10.12 -0.83
CA GLY A 52 -14.23 -9.78 -0.17
C GLY A 52 -14.22 -8.42 0.54
N LEU A 53 -13.21 -7.57 0.29
CA LEU A 53 -13.19 -6.18 0.72
C LEU A 53 -14.21 -5.35 -0.08
N HIS A 54 -14.48 -4.15 0.42
CA HIS A 54 -15.32 -3.14 -0.22
C HIS A 54 -14.50 -1.86 -0.42
N ILE A 55 -13.37 -1.98 -1.13
CA ILE A 55 -12.45 -0.88 -1.43
C ILE A 55 -13.15 0.08 -2.39
N GLN A 56 -13.03 1.39 -2.13
CA GLN A 56 -13.67 2.42 -2.95
C GLN A 56 -12.65 3.50 -3.32
N LEU A 57 -12.66 3.93 -4.59
CA LEU A 57 -11.92 5.09 -5.07
C LEU A 57 -12.80 6.34 -4.89
N ILE A 58 -12.30 7.30 -4.13
CA ILE A 58 -12.96 8.58 -3.90
C ILE A 58 -12.19 9.64 -4.69
N VAL A 59 -12.89 10.32 -5.59
CA VAL A 59 -12.32 11.34 -6.47
C VAL A 59 -12.96 12.68 -6.17
N ASP A 60 -12.16 13.73 -6.19
CA ASP A 60 -12.58 15.12 -5.99
C ASP A 60 -13.34 15.37 -4.68
N GLU A 61 -12.81 14.84 -3.57
CA GLU A 61 -13.32 15.05 -2.22
C GLU A 61 -12.22 15.67 -1.33
N PRO A 62 -11.99 16.99 -1.39
CA PRO A 62 -10.93 17.65 -0.62
C PRO A 62 -11.24 17.77 0.88
N LYS A 63 -12.52 17.73 1.28
CA LYS A 63 -12.93 17.96 2.68
C LYS A 63 -12.37 16.96 3.67
N ALA A 64 -12.01 15.76 3.21
CA ALA A 64 -11.39 14.75 4.07
C ALA A 64 -10.02 15.20 4.58
N PHE A 65 -9.31 16.02 3.82
CA PHE A 65 -7.96 16.50 4.12
C PHE A 65 -7.85 18.02 4.33
N ASP A 66 -9.00 18.71 4.41
CA ASP A 66 -9.09 20.16 4.66
C ASP A 66 -9.45 20.43 6.14
N GLY A 67 -8.65 19.93 7.07
CA GLY A 67 -8.93 20.08 8.48
C GLY A 67 -7.67 20.11 9.33
N PHE A 68 -7.81 20.56 10.59
CA PHE A 68 -6.70 20.67 11.55
C PHE A 68 -5.85 19.38 11.64
N MET A 69 -6.49 18.21 11.69
CA MET A 69 -5.76 16.94 11.77
C MET A 69 -4.96 16.62 10.49
N ALA A 70 -5.48 17.00 9.32
CA ALA A 70 -4.74 16.84 8.07
C ALA A 70 -3.52 17.78 8.01
N HIS A 71 -3.68 19.03 8.42
CA HIS A 71 -2.58 19.99 8.54
C HIS A 71 -1.53 19.54 9.57
N TYR A 72 -1.96 18.97 10.70
CA TYR A 72 -1.04 18.34 11.65
C TYR A 72 -0.25 17.19 11.02
N GLY A 73 -0.89 16.39 10.16
CA GLY A 73 -0.26 15.37 9.32
C GLY A 73 0.55 15.91 8.15
N LYS A 74 0.66 17.24 7.99
CA LYS A 74 1.34 17.96 6.90
C LYS A 74 0.74 17.66 5.51
N PHE A 75 -0.55 17.33 5.45
CA PHE A 75 -1.25 17.14 4.18
C PHE A 75 -1.69 18.48 3.59
N SER A 76 -1.51 18.62 2.27
CA SER A 76 -2.01 19.73 1.46
C SER A 76 -2.38 19.24 0.05
N GLY A 77 -3.42 19.83 -0.55
CA GLY A 77 -3.83 19.56 -1.93
C GLY A 77 -4.43 18.17 -2.17
N VAL A 78 -4.69 17.38 -1.12
CA VAL A 78 -5.28 16.03 -1.28
C VAL A 78 -6.76 16.18 -1.66
N ARG A 79 -7.12 15.68 -2.85
CA ARG A 79 -8.51 15.65 -3.36
C ARG A 79 -9.03 14.24 -3.59
N ASN A 80 -8.13 13.26 -3.65
CA ASN A 80 -8.52 11.90 -3.97
C ASN A 80 -7.91 10.94 -2.96
N TYR A 81 -8.61 9.85 -2.69
CA TYR A 81 -8.10 8.81 -1.82
C TYR A 81 -8.80 7.47 -2.09
N ILE A 82 -8.15 6.39 -1.68
CA ILE A 82 -8.73 5.05 -1.68
C ILE A 82 -9.21 4.76 -0.25
N ALA A 83 -10.47 4.40 -0.09
CA ALA A 83 -11.05 3.99 1.18
C ALA A 83 -10.95 2.47 1.33
N MET A 84 -10.17 2.00 2.32
CA MET A 84 -10.00 0.58 2.60
C MET A 84 -11.09 0.13 3.57
N ILE A 85 -12.12 -0.51 3.04
CA ILE A 85 -13.33 -0.90 3.73
C ILE A 85 -13.51 -2.41 3.66
N GLY A 86 -14.07 -3.00 4.70
CA GLY A 86 -14.48 -4.40 4.71
C GLY A 86 -15.20 -4.79 5.98
N LYS A 87 -15.65 -6.04 6.03
CA LYS A 87 -16.34 -6.60 7.19
C LYS A 87 -15.41 -6.65 8.41
N LYS A 88 -15.95 -6.28 9.58
CA LYS A 88 -15.21 -6.38 10.84
C LYS A 88 -14.81 -7.84 11.09
N GLY A 89 -13.52 -8.07 11.31
CA GLY A 89 -12.96 -9.39 11.54
C GLY A 89 -11.47 -9.31 11.88
N ALA A 90 -10.90 -10.43 12.28
CA ALA A 90 -9.50 -10.51 12.70
C ALA A 90 -8.51 -10.24 11.53
N ASP A 91 -8.92 -10.57 10.30
CA ASP A 91 -8.06 -10.49 9.10
C ASP A 91 -8.22 -9.17 8.34
N LEU A 92 -9.22 -8.33 8.68
CA LEU A 92 -9.53 -7.13 7.92
C LEU A 92 -8.32 -6.21 7.75
N ASP A 93 -7.61 -5.94 8.83
CA ASP A 93 -6.50 -4.98 8.83
C ASP A 93 -5.35 -5.49 7.94
N GLU A 94 -5.04 -6.80 7.97
CA GLU A 94 -4.03 -7.41 7.12
C GLU A 94 -4.46 -7.45 5.64
N LEU A 95 -5.72 -7.80 5.36
CA LEU A 95 -6.27 -7.76 4.01
C LEU A 95 -6.22 -6.34 3.43
N CYS A 96 -6.59 -5.32 4.23
CA CYS A 96 -6.48 -3.93 3.83
C CYS A 96 -5.04 -3.55 3.49
N GLY A 97 -4.05 -4.00 4.29
CA GLY A 97 -2.64 -3.77 4.02
C GLY A 97 -2.20 -4.41 2.70
N TYR A 98 -2.50 -5.69 2.52
CA TYR A 98 -2.08 -6.46 1.35
C TYR A 98 -2.66 -5.91 0.03
N TYR A 99 -3.98 -5.79 -0.05
CA TYR A 99 -4.64 -5.32 -1.27
C TYR A 99 -4.50 -3.81 -1.48
N GLY A 100 -4.39 -3.04 -0.40
CA GLY A 100 -4.11 -1.61 -0.48
C GLY A 100 -2.72 -1.34 -1.06
N GLU A 101 -1.69 -2.10 -0.69
CA GLU A 101 -0.35 -1.92 -1.25
C GLU A 101 -0.27 -2.31 -2.73
N ARG A 102 -1.04 -3.30 -3.17
CA ARG A 102 -1.20 -3.62 -4.59
C ARG A 102 -1.70 -2.41 -5.38
N LEU A 103 -2.66 -1.66 -4.82
CA LEU A 103 -3.17 -0.42 -5.42
C LEU A 103 -2.17 0.74 -5.34
N VAL A 104 -1.43 0.84 -4.24
CA VAL A 104 -0.36 1.85 -4.06
C VAL A 104 0.74 1.68 -5.12
N LEU A 105 1.19 0.46 -5.37
CA LEU A 105 2.22 0.21 -6.37
C LEU A 105 1.69 0.38 -7.80
N LEU A 106 0.43 0.05 -8.07
CA LEU A 106 -0.22 0.40 -9.33
C LEU A 106 -0.30 1.92 -9.52
N ALA A 107 -0.68 2.67 -8.49
CA ALA A 107 -0.70 4.13 -8.55
C ALA A 107 0.67 4.70 -8.90
N GLN A 108 1.74 4.18 -8.28
CA GLN A 108 3.12 4.55 -8.61
C GLN A 108 3.47 4.26 -10.08
N GLN A 109 3.06 3.12 -10.61
CA GLN A 109 3.26 2.76 -12.03
C GLN A 109 2.47 3.67 -12.99
N LEU A 110 1.39 4.28 -12.52
CA LEU A 110 0.58 5.27 -13.26
C LEU A 110 1.07 6.72 -13.08
N GLY A 111 2.22 6.93 -12.42
CA GLY A 111 2.78 8.26 -12.17
C GLY A 111 2.08 9.04 -11.05
N LEU A 112 1.30 8.35 -10.22
CA LEU A 112 0.63 8.94 -9.06
C LEU A 112 1.44 8.68 -7.79
N ASN A 113 1.32 9.58 -6.83
CA ASN A 113 1.91 9.44 -5.50
C ASN A 113 0.83 9.11 -4.48
N THR A 114 1.24 8.46 -3.38
CA THR A 114 0.33 7.99 -2.34
C THR A 114 0.89 8.23 -0.95
N CYS A 115 -0.01 8.19 0.04
CA CYS A 115 0.36 8.10 1.45
C CYS A 115 -0.71 7.33 2.22
N TRP A 116 -0.32 6.33 3.00
CA TRP A 116 -1.19 5.66 3.95
C TRP A 116 -1.58 6.59 5.09
N VAL A 117 -2.88 6.66 5.42
CA VAL A 117 -3.42 7.58 6.44
C VAL A 117 -4.44 6.87 7.32
N ALA A 118 -4.18 6.86 8.62
CA ALA A 118 -5.07 6.21 9.58
C ALA A 118 -5.85 7.21 10.46
N MET A 119 -5.24 8.31 10.88
CA MET A 119 -5.80 9.23 11.87
C MET A 119 -5.83 10.70 11.44
N THR A 120 -4.96 11.12 10.53
CA THR A 120 -4.78 12.53 10.17
C THR A 120 -5.66 12.96 8.99
N TYR A 121 -6.92 12.55 9.01
CA TYR A 121 -7.94 12.96 8.05
C TYR A 121 -9.32 13.00 8.72
N ARG A 122 -10.30 13.62 8.08
CA ARG A 122 -11.71 13.66 8.52
C ARG A 122 -12.55 12.65 7.74
N LYS A 123 -13.30 11.81 8.44
CA LYS A 123 -14.22 10.87 7.79
C LYS A 123 -15.43 11.61 7.23
N ILE A 124 -15.53 11.71 5.91
CA ILE A 124 -16.67 12.30 5.21
C ILE A 124 -17.65 11.15 4.91
N LYS A 125 -18.68 11.00 5.73
CA LYS A 125 -19.61 9.87 5.66
C LYS A 125 -20.39 9.78 4.35
N THR A 126 -20.49 10.86 3.60
CA THR A 126 -21.17 10.92 2.30
C THR A 126 -20.26 10.60 1.11
N ALA A 127 -18.96 10.47 1.32
CA ALA A 127 -17.98 10.21 0.27
C ALA A 127 -17.81 8.72 -0.06
N PHE A 128 -18.16 7.84 0.85
CA PHE A 128 -18.06 6.38 0.69
C PHE A 128 -19.26 5.69 1.34
N THR A 129 -19.51 4.45 0.98
CA THR A 129 -20.58 3.62 1.53
C THR A 129 -20.04 2.57 2.49
N LEU A 130 -20.80 2.22 3.51
CA LEU A 130 -20.53 1.12 4.43
C LEU A 130 -21.75 0.20 4.49
N ASP A 131 -21.56 -1.06 4.15
CA ASP A 131 -22.59 -2.07 4.33
C ASP A 131 -22.69 -2.52 5.80
N ARG A 132 -23.75 -3.25 6.10
CA ARG A 132 -23.98 -3.77 7.46
C ARG A 132 -22.79 -4.64 7.91
N GLY A 133 -22.17 -4.26 9.03
CA GLY A 133 -21.04 -4.96 9.62
C GLY A 133 -19.67 -4.55 9.09
N GLU A 134 -19.60 -3.60 8.16
CA GLU A 134 -18.35 -3.05 7.66
C GLU A 134 -17.77 -1.94 8.55
N LYS A 135 -16.50 -1.69 8.38
CA LYS A 135 -15.79 -0.51 8.89
C LYS A 135 -14.79 0.02 7.85
N LEU A 136 -14.57 1.32 7.85
CA LEU A 136 -13.41 1.93 7.23
C LEU A 136 -12.18 1.66 8.11
N CYS A 137 -11.21 0.94 7.58
CA CYS A 137 -9.97 0.60 8.26
C CYS A 137 -8.98 1.77 8.22
N VAL A 138 -8.52 2.11 7.04
CA VAL A 138 -7.58 3.20 6.75
C VAL A 138 -7.92 3.81 5.38
N VAL A 139 -7.31 4.95 5.05
CA VAL A 139 -7.38 5.51 3.70
C VAL A 139 -5.98 5.65 3.12
N ILE A 140 -5.90 5.74 1.79
CA ILE A 140 -4.66 5.99 1.06
C ILE A 140 -4.87 7.29 0.27
N ALA A 141 -4.22 8.38 0.69
CA ALA A 141 -4.21 9.63 -0.07
C ALA A 141 -3.57 9.40 -1.44
N LEU A 142 -4.10 10.02 -2.49
CA LEU A 142 -3.75 9.74 -3.87
C LEU A 142 -3.77 11.02 -4.72
N GLY A 143 -2.79 11.19 -5.59
CA GLY A 143 -2.71 12.33 -6.51
C GLY A 143 -1.34 12.51 -7.15
N TYR A 144 -1.18 13.61 -7.89
CA TYR A 144 0.12 14.03 -8.39
C TYR A 144 0.85 14.79 -7.27
N GLY A 145 1.98 14.28 -6.81
CA GLY A 145 2.78 14.90 -5.76
C GLY A 145 3.48 16.18 -6.23
N GLU A 146 3.65 17.14 -5.33
CA GLU A 146 4.54 18.28 -5.57
C GLU A 146 6.01 17.84 -5.61
N THR A 147 6.32 16.71 -4.98
CA THR A 147 7.64 16.04 -4.98
C THR A 147 7.45 14.53 -5.10
N ALA A 148 8.50 13.81 -5.42
CA ALA A 148 8.51 12.36 -5.43
C ALA A 148 8.55 11.73 -4.02
N GLY A 149 8.63 12.54 -2.97
CA GLY A 149 8.87 12.10 -1.60
C GLY A 149 10.35 11.75 -1.35
N SER A 150 10.63 11.12 -0.22
CA SER A 150 12.00 10.76 0.17
C SER A 150 12.06 9.32 0.67
N PRO A 151 13.17 8.61 0.39
CA PRO A 151 13.43 7.29 0.95
C PRO A 151 13.34 7.31 2.49
N HIS A 152 12.84 6.26 3.06
CA HIS A 152 12.87 6.08 4.52
C HIS A 152 14.08 5.24 4.93
N PRO A 153 14.61 5.42 6.15
CA PRO A 153 15.62 4.52 6.71
C PRO A 153 15.07 3.09 6.83
N VAL A 154 15.90 2.11 6.52
CA VAL A 154 15.55 0.69 6.61
C VAL A 154 16.40 -0.01 7.67
N LYS A 155 15.81 -1.01 8.33
CA LYS A 155 16.52 -1.90 9.26
C LYS A 155 17.48 -2.83 8.51
N ALA A 156 18.47 -3.35 9.23
CA ALA A 156 19.31 -4.39 8.67
C ALA A 156 18.54 -5.72 8.54
N PHE A 157 18.92 -6.56 7.57
CA PHE A 157 18.27 -7.86 7.33
C PHE A 157 18.08 -8.69 8.58
N HIS A 158 19.12 -8.82 9.40
CA HIS A 158 19.11 -9.65 10.62
C HIS A 158 18.20 -9.11 11.74
N GLU A 159 17.77 -7.84 11.65
CA GLU A 159 16.83 -7.25 12.62
C GLU A 159 15.37 -7.62 12.29
N VAL A 160 15.09 -8.07 11.06
CA VAL A 160 13.74 -8.35 10.57
C VAL A 160 13.57 -9.76 10.00
N ALA A 161 14.64 -10.56 9.94
CA ALA A 161 14.58 -11.89 9.33
C ALA A 161 15.63 -12.86 9.87
N GLN A 162 15.25 -14.15 9.88
CA GLN A 162 16.14 -15.29 10.17
C GLN A 162 15.79 -16.48 9.27
N ALA A 163 16.71 -17.43 9.17
CA ALA A 163 16.51 -18.71 8.49
C ALA A 163 17.15 -19.84 9.27
N ASP A 164 16.54 -21.03 9.22
CA ASP A 164 17.15 -22.25 9.71
C ASP A 164 18.10 -22.79 8.61
N GLY A 165 19.38 -22.40 8.67
CA GLY A 165 20.41 -22.79 7.70
C GLY A 165 20.79 -21.68 6.72
N GLU A 166 21.18 -22.06 5.50
CA GLU A 166 21.58 -21.13 4.45
C GLU A 166 20.40 -20.26 3.99
N ILE A 167 20.65 -18.97 3.75
CA ILE A 167 19.65 -18.01 3.28
C ILE A 167 19.58 -18.07 1.76
N PRO A 168 18.50 -18.64 1.17
CA PRO A 168 18.35 -18.67 -0.29
C PRO A 168 18.19 -17.26 -0.87
N LYS A 169 18.64 -17.08 -2.12
CA LYS A 169 18.53 -15.78 -2.81
C LYS A 169 17.09 -15.24 -2.84
N TRP A 170 16.12 -16.09 -3.16
CA TRP A 170 14.72 -15.67 -3.23
C TRP A 170 14.18 -15.15 -1.89
N TYR A 171 14.60 -15.76 -0.77
CA TYR A 171 14.18 -15.30 0.56
C TYR A 171 14.82 -13.96 0.91
N ARG A 172 16.10 -13.79 0.60
CA ARG A 172 16.80 -12.51 0.74
C ARG A 172 16.12 -11.42 -0.08
N ASP A 173 15.85 -11.68 -1.37
CA ASP A 173 15.19 -10.72 -2.28
C ASP A 173 13.78 -10.35 -1.74
N GLY A 174 13.03 -11.32 -1.21
CA GLY A 174 11.72 -11.08 -0.60
C GLY A 174 11.78 -10.19 0.64
N VAL A 175 12.73 -10.44 1.54
CA VAL A 175 12.92 -9.63 2.76
C VAL A 175 13.41 -8.22 2.41
N GLU A 176 14.34 -8.08 1.46
CA GLU A 176 14.82 -6.79 0.97
C GLU A 176 13.69 -5.99 0.31
N ALA A 177 12.80 -6.63 -0.43
CA ALA A 177 11.60 -5.98 -0.95
C ALA A 177 10.64 -5.56 0.18
N ALA A 178 10.44 -6.39 1.20
CA ALA A 178 9.62 -6.07 2.36
C ALA A 178 10.17 -4.87 3.17
N LEU A 179 11.48 -4.66 3.18
CA LEU A 179 12.11 -3.48 3.79
C LEU A 179 11.81 -2.17 3.04
N LEU A 180 11.40 -2.23 1.76
CA LEU A 180 10.93 -1.07 1.00
C LEU A 180 9.46 -0.70 1.31
N ALA A 181 8.73 -1.58 2.00
CA ALA A 181 7.33 -1.40 2.33
C ALA A 181 7.12 -0.19 3.27
N PRO A 182 6.08 0.64 3.06
CA PRO A 182 5.71 1.64 4.03
C PRO A 182 5.14 0.97 5.28
N THR A 183 5.53 1.45 6.45
CA THR A 183 4.95 1.03 7.72
C THR A 183 4.54 2.26 8.55
N ALA A 184 3.57 2.09 9.44
CA ALA A 184 3.13 3.16 10.32
C ALA A 184 4.33 3.76 11.06
N MET A 185 4.53 5.08 10.92
CA MET A 185 5.68 5.82 11.50
C MET A 185 7.07 5.21 11.16
N ASN A 186 7.19 4.49 10.06
CA ASN A 186 8.38 3.72 9.68
C ASN A 186 8.88 2.78 10.79
N GLN A 187 7.96 2.18 11.55
CA GLN A 187 8.31 1.35 12.71
C GLN A 187 8.95 0.01 12.34
N GLN A 188 8.67 -0.52 11.14
CA GLN A 188 9.21 -1.78 10.60
C GLN A 188 9.17 -2.91 11.65
N LYS A 189 7.99 -3.06 12.31
CA LYS A 189 7.75 -4.06 13.37
C LYS A 189 7.19 -5.34 12.78
N PHE A 190 7.99 -6.00 11.99
CA PHE A 190 7.72 -7.33 11.44
C PHE A 190 8.97 -8.20 11.55
N PHE A 191 8.78 -9.51 11.58
CA PHE A 191 9.90 -10.45 11.63
C PHE A 191 9.59 -11.69 10.79
N PHE A 192 10.41 -11.94 9.78
CA PHE A 192 10.32 -13.09 8.91
C PHE A 192 11.15 -14.27 9.47
N SER A 193 10.63 -15.49 9.32
CA SER A 193 11.37 -16.70 9.62
C SER A 193 11.19 -17.71 8.49
N LEU A 194 12.30 -18.32 8.07
CA LEU A 194 12.34 -19.35 7.05
C LEU A 194 12.68 -20.71 7.68
N LYS A 195 11.85 -21.72 7.40
CA LYS A 195 12.12 -23.13 7.74
C LYS A 195 11.91 -24.00 6.50
N GLY A 196 12.98 -24.51 5.93
CA GLY A 196 12.94 -25.19 4.63
C GLY A 196 12.45 -24.24 3.52
N ASN A 197 11.26 -24.49 2.98
CA ASN A 197 10.58 -23.62 2.02
C ASN A 197 9.34 -22.90 2.59
N GLN A 198 9.13 -22.99 3.90
CA GLN A 198 8.01 -22.34 4.59
C GLN A 198 8.46 -21.01 5.18
N VAL A 199 7.78 -19.94 4.80
CA VAL A 199 8.00 -18.58 5.32
C VAL A 199 6.89 -18.25 6.30
N SER A 200 7.25 -17.79 7.47
CA SER A 200 6.33 -17.14 8.40
C SER A 200 6.73 -15.69 8.61
N VAL A 201 5.76 -14.83 8.87
CA VAL A 201 6.00 -13.45 9.27
C VAL A 201 5.07 -13.10 10.42
N LYS A 202 5.60 -12.43 11.43
CA LYS A 202 4.88 -11.98 12.62
C LYS A 202 4.97 -10.47 12.72
N ASP A 203 3.90 -9.85 13.18
CA ASP A 203 3.91 -8.44 13.57
C ASP A 203 4.40 -8.28 15.02
N GLY A 204 5.02 -7.15 15.32
CA GLY A 204 5.37 -6.75 16.68
C GLY A 204 4.28 -5.87 17.29
N MET A 205 4.45 -5.48 18.56
CA MET A 205 3.53 -4.54 19.23
C MET A 205 3.69 -3.13 18.68
N GLY A 206 2.60 -2.53 18.23
CA GLY A 206 2.57 -1.17 17.69
C GLY A 206 1.23 -0.77 17.10
N PHE A 207 1.15 0.46 16.58
CA PHE A 207 -0.05 0.95 15.91
C PHE A 207 -0.11 0.40 14.49
N TYR A 208 -1.27 -0.10 14.07
CA TYR A 208 -1.52 -0.59 12.70
C TYR A 208 -0.57 -1.69 12.22
N THR A 209 0.07 -2.45 13.12
CA THR A 209 1.04 -3.50 12.75
C THR A 209 0.43 -4.59 11.89
N LYS A 210 -0.87 -4.88 12.02
CA LYS A 210 -1.56 -5.82 11.14
C LYS A 210 -1.75 -5.29 9.71
N VAL A 211 -1.97 -3.98 9.55
CA VAL A 211 -1.97 -3.35 8.21
C VAL A 211 -0.57 -3.41 7.64
N ASP A 212 0.45 -3.03 8.42
CA ASP A 212 1.86 -3.15 8.02
C ASP A 212 2.20 -4.58 7.61
N LEU A 213 1.68 -5.59 8.32
CA LEU A 213 1.90 -7.01 8.02
C LEU A 213 1.37 -7.37 6.62
N GLY A 214 0.19 -6.89 6.26
CA GLY A 214 -0.35 -7.08 4.90
C GLY A 214 0.52 -6.44 3.83
N ILE A 215 0.97 -5.21 4.07
CA ILE A 215 1.85 -4.46 3.16
C ILE A 215 3.16 -5.22 2.93
N VAL A 216 3.84 -5.63 4.00
CA VAL A 216 5.15 -6.31 3.88
C VAL A 216 5.03 -7.70 3.26
N LYS A 217 3.90 -8.40 3.45
CA LYS A 217 3.63 -9.67 2.76
C LYS A 217 3.54 -9.47 1.26
N TYR A 218 2.81 -8.46 0.80
CA TYR A 218 2.71 -8.17 -0.63
C TYR A 218 4.09 -7.86 -1.22
N HIS A 219 4.88 -7.00 -0.57
CA HIS A 219 6.24 -6.70 -1.01
C HIS A 219 7.14 -7.94 -1.05
N PHE A 220 7.09 -8.77 0.00
CA PHE A 220 7.86 -10.01 0.06
C PHE A 220 7.56 -10.93 -1.12
N GLU A 221 6.28 -11.14 -1.44
CA GLU A 221 5.86 -11.99 -2.57
C GLU A 221 6.37 -11.47 -3.90
N GLN A 222 6.34 -10.14 -4.10
CA GLN A 222 6.85 -9.53 -5.33
C GLN A 222 8.39 -9.68 -5.44
N GLY A 223 9.11 -9.58 -4.33
CA GLY A 223 10.57 -9.73 -4.30
C GLY A 223 11.02 -11.18 -4.41
N ALA A 224 10.39 -12.08 -3.68
CA ALA A 224 10.73 -13.52 -3.67
C ALA A 224 10.37 -14.22 -4.98
N GLY A 225 9.35 -13.71 -5.69
CA GLY A 225 8.83 -14.36 -6.89
C GLY A 225 8.26 -15.76 -6.62
N LYS A 226 7.96 -16.50 -7.68
CA LYS A 226 7.38 -17.86 -7.61
C LYS A 226 8.49 -18.92 -7.63
N CYS A 227 9.17 -19.11 -6.51
CA CYS A 227 10.31 -20.04 -6.39
C CYS A 227 10.03 -21.29 -5.53
N GLY A 228 8.79 -21.77 -5.51
CA GLY A 228 8.43 -23.01 -4.80
C GLY A 228 8.37 -22.89 -3.26
N TRP A 229 8.39 -21.69 -2.73
CA TRP A 229 8.13 -21.40 -1.32
C TRP A 229 6.61 -21.26 -1.05
N ARG A 230 6.24 -21.31 0.22
CA ARG A 230 4.87 -21.10 0.66
C ARG A 230 4.82 -20.40 2.02
N TRP A 231 3.74 -19.71 2.29
CA TRP A 231 3.46 -19.23 3.64
C TRP A 231 3.25 -20.44 4.58
N ALA A 232 3.78 -20.33 5.78
CA ALA A 232 3.46 -21.27 6.86
C ALA A 232 1.98 -21.11 7.24
N GLU A 233 1.32 -22.21 7.58
CA GLU A 233 -0.05 -22.16 8.12
C GLU A 233 -0.08 -21.31 9.39
N ARG A 234 -1.15 -20.52 9.56
CA ARG A 234 -1.36 -19.77 10.81
C ARG A 234 -1.65 -20.78 11.93
N SER A 235 -0.79 -20.79 12.93
CA SER A 235 -1.00 -21.55 14.17
C SER A 235 -2.00 -20.84 15.09
#